data_a4d570b791192629ae3da78ee3fa3e54
#
_entry.id   a4d570b791192629ae3da78ee3fa3e54
#
_cell.length_a   1.000
_cell.length_b   1.000
_cell.length_c   1.000
_cell.angle_alpha   90.00
_cell.angle_beta   90.00
_cell.angle_gamma   90.00
#
_symmetry.space_group_name_H-M   'P 1'
#
loop_
_entity.id
_entity.type
_entity.pdbx_description
1 polymer ?
#
loop_
_entity_poly.entity_id
_entity_poly.type
_entity_poly.pdbx_seq_one_letter_code
_entity_poly.pdbx_strand_id
1 'polypeptide(L)' 'MKLKGTIRKSDVEGGHWILVVESGEQYQLNGSIANAKDGDAVEVEGKVDKGAVSFGMMGPQFTVNKLTAL' A
#
# COMPACT_ATOMS: atom_id res chain seq x y z
N MET A 1 -12.45 0.84 -4.73
CA MET A 1 -12.20 0.10 -3.48
C MET A 1 -11.38 0.98 -2.55
N LYS A 2 -11.73 0.99 -1.29
CA LYS A 2 -11.02 1.76 -0.27
C LYS A 2 -10.47 0.84 0.80
N LEU A 3 -9.24 1.10 1.22
CA LEU A 3 -8.60 0.36 2.31
C LEU A 3 -8.07 1.35 3.33
N LYS A 4 -8.22 1.02 4.59
CA LYS A 4 -7.65 1.79 5.70
C LYS A 4 -6.62 0.95 6.42
N GLY A 5 -5.52 1.57 6.79
CA GLY A 5 -4.49 0.88 7.53
C GLY A 5 -3.30 1.78 7.81
N THR A 6 -2.21 1.15 8.16
CA THR A 6 -0.97 1.85 8.44
C THR A 6 -0.03 1.68 7.25
N ILE A 7 0.47 2.80 6.74
CA ILE A 7 1.44 2.75 5.64
C ILE A 7 2.84 2.53 6.21
N ARG A 8 3.58 1.62 5.59
CA ARG A 8 4.94 1.33 5.99
C ARG A 8 5.85 1.44 4.77
N LYS A 9 7.02 2.00 4.97
CA LYS A 9 8.01 2.07 3.92
C LYS A 9 9.00 0.92 4.05
N SER A 10 9.18 0.18 2.97
CA SER A 10 10.18 -0.87 2.90
C SER A 10 11.35 -0.41 2.05
N ASP A 11 12.56 -0.54 2.57
CA ASP A 11 13.78 -0.16 1.86
C ASP A 11 14.31 -1.26 0.93
N VAL A 12 13.57 -2.35 0.80
CA VAL A 12 13.96 -3.46 -0.06
C VAL A 12 13.81 -3.04 -1.53
N GLU A 13 14.86 -3.27 -2.31
CA GLU A 13 14.87 -3.04 -3.76
C GLU A 13 14.46 -1.64 -4.19
N GLY A 14 15.00 -0.62 -3.56
CA GLY A 14 14.78 0.76 -3.96
C GLY A 14 13.61 1.45 -3.30
N GLY A 15 12.95 0.79 -2.38
CA GLY A 15 11.88 1.38 -1.59
C GLY A 15 10.50 1.08 -2.15
N HIS A 16 9.67 0.51 -1.31
CA HIS A 16 8.27 0.22 -1.62
C HIS A 16 7.39 0.67 -0.48
N TRP A 17 6.17 1.04 -0.80
CA TRP A 17 5.18 1.34 0.21
C TRP A 17 4.27 0.14 0.39
N ILE A 18 4.01 -0.21 1.64
CA ILE A 18 3.14 -1.33 2.01
C ILE A 18 2.05 -0.80 2.91
N LEU A 19 0.82 -1.21 2.66
CA LEU A 19 -0.30 -0.90 3.53
C LEU A 19 -0.64 -2.14 4.36
N VAL A 20 -0.60 -1.98 5.67
CA VAL A 20 -1.03 -3.02 6.60
C VAL A 20 -2.43 -2.67 7.07
N VAL A 21 -3.42 -3.43 6.63
CA VAL A 21 -4.82 -3.20 7.01
C VAL A 21 -5.14 -3.83 8.36
N GLU A 22 -6.27 -3.45 8.94
CA GLU A 22 -6.64 -3.90 10.29
C GLU A 22 -6.72 -5.41 10.44
N SER A 23 -7.11 -6.11 9.39
CA SER A 23 -7.18 -7.57 9.41
C SER A 23 -5.83 -8.25 9.39
N GLY A 24 -4.74 -7.50 9.25
CA GLY A 24 -3.39 -8.03 9.20
C GLY A 24 -2.88 -8.31 7.80
N GLU A 25 -3.71 -8.13 6.78
CA GLU A 25 -3.28 -8.29 5.41
C GLU A 25 -2.38 -7.15 4.98
N GLN A 26 -1.46 -7.44 4.10
CA GLN A 26 -0.52 -6.46 3.56
C GLN A 26 -0.71 -6.33 2.07
N TYR A 27 -0.68 -5.08 1.59
CA TYR A 27 -0.77 -4.77 0.17
C TYR A 27 0.42 -3.94 -0.23
N GLN A 28 1.03 -4.28 -1.35
CA GLN A 28 2.09 -3.47 -1.94
C GLN A 28 1.45 -2.32 -2.72
N LEU A 29 1.76 -1.09 -2.32
CA LEU A 29 1.13 0.08 -2.92
C LEU A 29 1.89 0.56 -4.14
N ASN A 30 1.14 0.94 -5.15
CA ASN A 30 1.64 1.47 -6.41
C ASN A 30 0.85 2.73 -6.74
N GLY A 31 1.45 3.65 -7.50
CA GLY A 31 0.74 4.82 -8.01
C GLY A 31 0.96 6.07 -7.18
N SER A 32 -0.10 6.85 -6.97
CA SER A 32 0.01 8.16 -6.32
C SER A 32 0.12 8.04 -4.81
N ILE A 33 1.35 7.99 -4.31
CA ILE A 33 1.62 7.99 -2.88
C ILE A 33 2.36 9.29 -2.57
N ALA A 34 1.60 10.35 -2.33
CA ALA A 34 2.16 11.66 -2.03
C ALA A 34 1.97 11.98 -0.55
N ASN A 35 2.97 12.60 0.05
CA ASN A 35 2.93 13.08 1.44
C ASN A 35 2.72 11.99 2.49
N ALA A 36 2.97 10.75 2.13
CA ALA A 36 2.88 9.64 3.08
C ALA A 36 4.18 9.53 3.89
N LYS A 37 4.03 9.16 5.15
CA LYS A 37 5.16 8.90 6.04
C LYS A 37 5.06 7.51 6.60
N ASP A 38 6.20 6.87 6.79
CA ASP A 38 6.25 5.55 7.41
C ASP A 38 5.56 5.56 8.78
N GLY A 39 4.60 4.68 8.96
CA GLY A 39 3.85 4.56 10.20
C GLY A 39 2.57 5.38 10.28
N ASP A 40 2.24 6.14 9.24
CA ASP A 40 1.01 6.93 9.24
C ASP A 40 -0.22 6.07 9.03
N ALA A 41 -1.31 6.45 9.68
CA ALA A 41 -2.62 5.90 9.40
C ALA A 41 -3.18 6.60 8.16
N VAL A 42 -3.56 5.83 7.15
CA VAL A 42 -4.03 6.36 5.88
C VAL A 42 -5.21 5.58 5.35
N GLU A 43 -5.97 6.22 4.48
CA GLU A 43 -6.97 5.58 3.65
C GLU A 43 -6.52 5.68 2.19
N VAL A 44 -6.50 4.55 1.51
CA VAL A 44 -6.17 4.52 0.08
C VAL A 44 -7.38 4.10 -0.72
N GLU A 45 -7.56 4.73 -1.87
CA GLU A 45 -8.60 4.40 -2.82
C GLU A 45 -7.97 3.97 -4.13
N GLY A 46 -8.44 2.87 -4.67
CA GLY A 46 -7.91 2.34 -5.91
C GLY A 46 -8.39 0.93 -6.19
N LYS A 47 -7.52 0.13 -6.79
CA LYS A 47 -7.85 -1.24 -7.18
C LYS A 47 -6.75 -2.20 -6.80
N VAL A 48 -7.17 -3.40 -6.38
CA VAL A 48 -6.25 -4.53 -6.20
C VAL A 48 -5.91 -5.07 -7.58
N ASP A 49 -4.63 -5.17 -7.88
CA ASP A 49 -4.16 -5.74 -9.13
C ASP A 49 -3.87 -7.23 -8.92
N LYS A 50 -4.83 -8.05 -9.27
CA LYS A 50 -4.71 -9.50 -9.11
C LYS A 50 -3.90 -10.16 -10.21
N GLY A 51 -3.67 -9.45 -11.31
CA GLY A 51 -2.89 -9.97 -12.43
C GLY A 51 -1.40 -9.71 -12.32
N ALA A 52 -0.99 -8.87 -11.39
CA ALA A 52 0.42 -8.56 -11.22
C ALA A 52 1.13 -9.70 -10.50
N VAL A 53 2.30 -10.06 -11.04
CA VAL A 53 3.16 -11.01 -10.36
C VAL A 53 3.83 -10.27 -9.21
N SER A 54 3.50 -10.61 -7.98
CA SER A 54 4.18 -10.04 -6.85
C SER A 54 5.50 -10.78 -6.65
N PHE A 55 6.59 -10.03 -6.68
CA PHE A 55 7.88 -10.58 -6.36
C PHE A 55 8.06 -10.55 -4.86
N GLY A 56 8.27 -11.70 -4.26
CA GLY A 56 8.45 -11.83 -2.84
C GLY A 56 7.11 -11.98 -2.10
N MET A 57 7.17 -11.94 -0.80
CA MET A 57 6.07 -12.27 0.09
C MET A 57 5.30 -11.03 0.55
N MET A 58 5.21 -10.02 -0.29
CA MET A 58 4.65 -8.72 0.09
C MET A 58 3.16 -8.60 -0.16
N GLY A 59 2.52 -9.68 -0.53
CA GLY A 59 1.09 -9.70 -0.79
C GLY A 59 0.70 -9.13 -2.15
N PRO A 60 -0.59 -8.96 -2.40
CA PRO A 60 -1.07 -8.45 -3.69
C PRO A 60 -0.71 -6.98 -3.87
N GLN A 61 -0.62 -6.55 -5.12
CA GLN A 61 -0.41 -5.16 -5.45
C GLN A 61 -1.72 -4.39 -5.43
N PHE A 62 -1.65 -3.16 -4.97
CA PHE A 62 -2.78 -2.25 -4.95
C PHE A 62 -2.38 -0.95 -5.64
N THR A 63 -3.12 -0.59 -6.69
CA THR A 63 -2.88 0.67 -7.40
C THR A 63 -3.66 1.79 -6.72
N VAL A 64 -2.94 2.76 -6.18
CA VAL A 64 -3.52 3.87 -5.44
C VAL A 64 -3.89 4.99 -6.40
N ASN A 65 -5.17 5.33 -6.44
CA ASN A 65 -5.66 6.52 -7.15
C ASN A 65 -5.67 7.74 -6.25
N LYS A 66 -5.97 7.54 -4.98
CA LYS A 66 -6.01 8.62 -4.00
C LYS A 66 -5.58 8.09 -2.63
N LEU A 67 -4.77 8.87 -1.94
CA LEU A 67 -4.34 8.57 -0.58
C LEU A 67 -4.74 9.74 0.32
N THR A 68 -5.38 9.43 1.43
CA THR A 68 -5.81 10.42 2.41
C THR A 68 -5.20 10.06 3.76
N ALA A 69 -4.53 11.02 4.38
CA ALA A 69 -4.04 10.85 5.74
C ALA A 69 -5.20 10.91 6.73
N LEU A 70 -5.21 9.99 7.66
CA LEU A 70 -6.27 9.93 8.68
C LEU A 70 -5.88 10.71 9.94
#